data_2bec60747533e91e835a8d89694dde80
#
_entry.id   2bec60747533e91e835a8d89694dde80
#
_cell.length_a   1.000
_cell.length_b   1.000
_cell.length_c   1.000
_cell.angle_alpha   90.00
_cell.angle_beta   90.00
_cell.angle_gamma   90.00
#
_symmetry.space_group_name_H-M   'P 1'
#
loop_
_entity.id
_entity.type
_entity.pdbx_description
1 polymer ?
#
loop_
_entity_poly.entity_id
_entity_poly.type
_entity_poly.pdbx_seq_one_letter_code
_entity_poly.pdbx_strand_id
1 'polypeptide(L)'
;MIEVIIVGAGTGGLSVARELSKKSNIDLTILEKGPLSEASDAYKYYDVWDKNEMELIKTDLVGGSSLVIAGNFVPSLVDELKEYDIDITPQLEQLKEEVGIQTMPESHEGRINKLLKDAAIELGLEMQDMPKGIDPTKCKQCGKCAWGCPHGAKWSSLDDLKVAQENGAKLITNEGVTGLIVENNIIKGVKTNQRNQYFADIVVLAAGGMVTPKLLRTVGIKAGETFSVDPFITVGGYYKGAKQDMEIQMNKFIKLPHIVISSHTSQYLLPKIQETHPDATVDDIISLMIKVPDNLKGHVYLNEVQKGIDFEDASLLARGAAVAGSILVKAGADIKSISSTHVRGAHLMASARIGDIVDSNLETEIKNLYVADGSVLPKAPGLPPIYTILALSRRLGQYLRDNL
;
A
#
# COMPACT_ATOMS: atom_id res chain seq x y z
N MET A 1 16.58 -29.90 5.81
CA MET A 1 15.86 -28.78 5.16
C MET A 1 16.04 -27.56 6.05
N ILE A 2 16.12 -26.38 5.45
CA ILE A 2 16.18 -25.12 6.18
C ILE A 2 14.74 -24.68 6.46
N GLU A 3 14.43 -24.44 7.73
CA GLU A 3 13.09 -24.02 8.13
C GLU A 3 12.98 -22.50 8.07
N VAL A 4 12.03 -21.99 7.27
CA VAL A 4 11.79 -20.56 7.08
C VAL A 4 10.36 -20.20 7.44
N ILE A 5 10.18 -19.18 8.28
CA ILE A 5 8.88 -18.62 8.62
C ILE A 5 8.76 -17.22 8.03
N ILE A 6 7.66 -16.98 7.32
CA ILE A 6 7.24 -15.64 6.90
C ILE A 6 6.05 -15.21 7.76
N VAL A 7 6.15 -14.06 8.39
CA VAL A 7 5.12 -13.47 9.26
C VAL A 7 4.37 -12.40 8.51
N GLY A 8 3.15 -12.70 8.10
CA GLY A 8 2.29 -11.84 7.28
C GLY A 8 2.23 -12.26 5.82
N ALA A 9 1.03 -12.55 5.34
CA ALA A 9 0.74 -12.91 3.96
C ALA A 9 0.31 -11.69 3.12
N GLY A 10 0.97 -10.55 3.28
CA GLY A 10 0.80 -9.35 2.48
C GLY A 10 1.76 -9.29 1.28
N THR A 11 1.85 -8.11 0.65
CA THR A 11 2.67 -7.87 -0.56
C THR A 11 4.12 -8.32 -0.37
N GLY A 12 4.77 -7.92 0.72
CA GLY A 12 6.18 -8.25 0.94
C GLY A 12 6.38 -9.72 1.24
N GLY A 13 5.63 -10.28 2.21
CA GLY A 13 5.77 -11.67 2.62
C GLY A 13 5.55 -12.66 1.48
N LEU A 14 4.50 -12.46 0.69
CA LEU A 14 4.19 -13.34 -0.43
C LEU A 14 5.19 -13.21 -1.59
N SER A 15 5.76 -12.03 -1.80
CA SER A 15 6.84 -11.83 -2.78
C SER A 15 8.11 -12.59 -2.39
N VAL A 16 8.50 -12.59 -1.10
CA VAL A 16 9.59 -13.40 -0.57
C VAL A 16 9.26 -14.90 -0.69
N ALA A 17 8.04 -15.29 -0.31
CA ALA A 17 7.57 -16.69 -0.36
C ALA A 17 7.68 -17.28 -1.77
N ARG A 18 7.26 -16.51 -2.79
CA ARG A 18 7.38 -16.92 -4.20
C ARG A 18 8.80 -17.28 -4.59
N GLU A 19 9.80 -16.52 -4.15
CA GLU A 19 11.20 -16.80 -4.51
C GLU A 19 11.78 -17.96 -3.71
N LEU A 20 11.54 -18.03 -2.40
CA LEU A 20 12.06 -19.09 -1.55
C LEU A 20 11.47 -20.45 -1.87
N SER A 21 10.19 -20.51 -2.24
CA SER A 21 9.53 -21.77 -2.59
C SER A 21 10.12 -22.49 -3.81
N LYS A 22 10.88 -21.78 -4.65
CA LYS A 22 11.56 -22.37 -5.82
C LYS A 22 12.72 -23.28 -5.42
N LYS A 23 13.15 -23.27 -4.14
CA LYS A 23 14.30 -24.04 -3.65
C LYS A 23 13.84 -25.25 -2.82
N SER A 24 14.16 -26.44 -3.27
CA SER A 24 13.63 -27.69 -2.72
C SER A 24 14.13 -28.07 -1.33
N ASN A 25 15.24 -27.44 -0.86
CA ASN A 25 15.79 -27.68 0.49
C ASN A 25 15.21 -26.72 1.55
N ILE A 26 14.21 -25.90 1.22
CA ILE A 26 13.53 -24.99 2.15
C ILE A 26 12.16 -25.57 2.52
N ASP A 27 11.88 -25.67 3.82
CA ASP A 27 10.53 -25.89 4.36
C ASP A 27 9.94 -24.52 4.74
N LEU A 28 8.98 -24.03 3.94
CA LEU A 28 8.47 -22.68 4.04
C LEU A 28 7.07 -22.65 4.66
N THR A 29 6.94 -21.94 5.78
CA THR A 29 5.66 -21.69 6.45
C THR A 29 5.34 -20.19 6.47
N ILE A 30 4.14 -19.83 6.03
CA ILE A 30 3.60 -18.47 6.06
C ILE A 30 2.53 -18.41 7.15
N LEU A 31 2.69 -17.52 8.13
CA LEU A 31 1.73 -17.27 9.21
C LEU A 31 0.99 -15.98 8.96
N GLU A 32 -0.34 -16.04 8.87
CA GLU A 32 -1.20 -14.87 8.66
C GLU A 32 -2.26 -14.78 9.77
N LYS A 33 -2.41 -13.57 10.34
CA LYS A 33 -3.40 -13.35 11.41
C LYS A 33 -4.84 -13.30 10.91
N GLY A 34 -5.03 -12.87 9.66
CA GLY A 34 -6.33 -12.76 9.02
C GLY A 34 -6.74 -14.05 8.29
N PRO A 35 -7.99 -14.13 7.83
CA PRO A 35 -8.48 -15.25 7.04
C PRO A 35 -8.04 -15.18 5.58
N LEU A 36 -8.15 -16.30 4.87
CA LEU A 36 -8.23 -16.32 3.40
C LEU A 36 -9.65 -15.95 2.99
N SER A 37 -9.81 -15.03 2.06
CA SER A 37 -11.11 -14.56 1.56
C SER A 37 -11.06 -14.33 0.07
N GLU A 38 -12.22 -14.31 -0.58
CA GLU A 38 -12.35 -13.89 -1.96
C GLU A 38 -11.92 -12.42 -2.12
N ALA A 39 -11.26 -12.09 -3.23
CA ALA A 39 -10.79 -10.73 -3.48
C ALA A 39 -11.93 -9.70 -3.47
N SER A 40 -13.11 -10.05 -3.96
CA SER A 40 -14.32 -9.21 -3.94
C SER A 40 -14.82 -8.84 -2.55
N ASP A 41 -14.44 -9.59 -1.54
CA ASP A 41 -14.85 -9.43 -0.14
C ASP A 41 -13.79 -8.71 0.70
N ALA A 42 -12.65 -8.34 0.11
CA ALA A 42 -11.53 -7.73 0.82
C ALA A 42 -11.90 -6.46 1.59
N TYR A 43 -12.90 -5.71 1.12
CA TYR A 43 -13.40 -4.50 1.80
C TYR A 43 -13.96 -4.77 3.22
N LYS A 44 -14.38 -6.00 3.52
CA LYS A 44 -14.88 -6.40 4.84
C LYS A 44 -13.78 -6.48 5.89
N TYR A 45 -12.51 -6.52 5.46
CA TYR A 45 -11.34 -6.69 6.30
C TYR A 45 -10.50 -5.40 6.42
N TYR A 46 -11.09 -4.25 6.06
CA TYR A 46 -10.49 -2.97 6.42
C TYR A 46 -10.43 -2.82 7.94
N ASP A 47 -9.24 -2.50 8.44
CA ASP A 47 -9.02 -2.12 9.83
C ASP A 47 -8.64 -0.63 9.86
N VAL A 48 -9.49 0.17 10.46
CA VAL A 48 -9.33 1.62 10.55
C VAL A 48 -8.94 1.99 11.97
N TRP A 49 -7.76 2.57 12.09
CA TRP A 49 -7.25 3.10 13.35
C TRP A 49 -7.49 4.60 13.40
N ASP A 50 -8.50 5.02 14.18
CA ASP A 50 -8.98 6.41 14.28
C ASP A 50 -8.57 7.14 15.57
N LYS A 51 -7.63 6.58 16.35
CA LYS A 51 -7.17 7.12 17.64
C LYS A 51 -6.13 8.24 17.52
N ASN A 52 -5.90 8.74 16.32
CA ASN A 52 -4.97 9.80 16.00
C ASN A 52 -5.71 11.01 15.41
N GLU A 53 -4.96 12.05 15.07
CA GLU A 53 -5.46 13.21 14.35
C GLU A 53 -5.91 12.88 12.89
N MET A 54 -5.60 11.66 12.43
CA MET A 54 -6.01 11.14 11.13
C MET A 54 -6.41 9.67 11.22
N GLU A 55 -7.21 9.19 10.29
CA GLU A 55 -7.50 7.77 10.12
C GLU A 55 -6.31 7.05 9.46
N LEU A 56 -5.83 5.97 10.07
CA LEU A 56 -4.86 5.05 9.49
C LEU A 56 -5.59 3.79 8.99
N ILE A 57 -5.34 3.43 7.75
CA ILE A 57 -6.10 2.37 7.07
C ILE A 57 -5.17 1.23 6.68
N LYS A 58 -5.54 0.01 7.06
CA LYS A 58 -4.90 -1.24 6.63
C LYS A 58 -5.93 -2.34 6.43
N THR A 59 -5.49 -3.52 6.04
CA THR A 59 -6.34 -4.72 5.95
C THR A 59 -5.66 -5.88 6.66
N ASP A 60 -6.47 -6.77 7.25
CA ASP A 60 -6.01 -7.97 7.95
C ASP A 60 -6.63 -9.21 7.29
N LEU A 61 -5.99 -9.68 6.20
CA LEU A 61 -6.36 -10.89 5.47
C LEU A 61 -5.19 -11.37 4.59
N VAL A 62 -5.26 -12.60 4.12
CA VAL A 62 -4.30 -13.14 3.14
C VAL A 62 -4.34 -12.31 1.86
N GLY A 63 -3.18 -11.89 1.35
CA GLY A 63 -3.01 -10.93 0.26
C GLY A 63 -2.83 -9.49 0.75
N GLY A 64 -3.21 -9.20 2.01
CA GLY A 64 -3.05 -7.89 2.64
C GLY A 64 -3.66 -6.76 1.84
N SER A 65 -3.11 -5.56 2.00
CA SER A 65 -3.61 -4.35 1.32
C SER A 65 -3.49 -4.39 -0.21
N SER A 66 -2.77 -5.36 -0.82
CA SER A 66 -2.74 -5.53 -2.28
C SER A 66 -4.13 -5.77 -2.89
N LEU A 67 -5.05 -6.34 -2.10
CA LEU A 67 -6.42 -6.58 -2.53
C LEU A 67 -7.26 -5.30 -2.65
N VAL A 68 -6.92 -4.26 -1.90
CA VAL A 68 -7.68 -3.01 -1.81
C VAL A 68 -6.95 -1.77 -2.37
N ILE A 69 -5.81 -1.96 -3.04
CA ILE A 69 -5.17 -0.88 -3.80
C ILE A 69 -5.96 -0.55 -5.07
N ALA A 70 -5.76 0.65 -5.60
CA ALA A 70 -6.33 1.04 -6.90
C ALA A 70 -5.57 0.44 -8.11
N GLY A 71 -4.62 -0.47 -7.89
CA GLY A 71 -3.81 -1.10 -8.92
C GLY A 71 -2.70 -0.21 -9.49
N ASN A 72 -2.26 0.81 -8.77
CA ASN A 72 -1.23 1.75 -9.22
C ASN A 72 0.17 1.17 -9.01
N PHE A 73 1.01 1.21 -10.06
CA PHE A 73 2.38 0.71 -10.04
C PHE A 73 3.35 1.75 -10.60
N VAL A 74 3.62 2.79 -9.81
CA VAL A 74 4.59 3.84 -10.13
C VAL A 74 5.88 3.57 -9.36
N PRO A 75 7.05 3.51 -10.01
CA PRO A 75 8.33 3.38 -9.30
C PRO A 75 8.56 4.56 -8.35
N SER A 76 9.03 4.29 -7.16
CA SER A 76 9.35 5.32 -6.17
C SER A 76 10.60 4.96 -5.38
N LEU A 77 11.31 5.95 -4.86
CA LEU A 77 12.50 5.80 -4.02
C LEU A 77 13.66 5.03 -4.66
N VAL A 78 13.72 4.94 -6.00
CA VAL A 78 14.75 4.14 -6.70
C VAL A 78 16.14 4.74 -6.49
N ASP A 79 16.27 6.05 -6.58
CA ASP A 79 17.56 6.73 -6.39
C ASP A 79 17.93 6.83 -4.91
N GLU A 80 16.95 7.04 -4.02
CA GLU A 80 17.17 7.04 -2.59
C GLU A 80 17.65 5.68 -2.06
N LEU A 81 17.19 4.58 -2.63
CA LEU A 81 17.64 3.24 -2.25
C LEU A 81 19.09 2.97 -2.66
N LYS A 82 19.57 3.58 -3.75
CA LYS A 82 21.00 3.50 -4.16
C LYS A 82 21.94 4.13 -3.15
N GLU A 83 21.49 5.11 -2.35
CA GLU A 83 22.25 5.69 -1.26
C GLU A 83 22.58 4.67 -0.14
N TYR A 84 21.84 3.55 -0.11
CA TYR A 84 22.02 2.42 0.79
C TYR A 84 22.60 1.18 0.09
N ASP A 85 23.23 1.34 -1.08
CA ASP A 85 23.77 0.24 -1.93
C ASP A 85 22.68 -0.76 -2.37
N ILE A 86 21.43 -0.30 -2.54
CA ILE A 86 20.31 -1.12 -2.99
C ILE A 86 19.87 -0.69 -4.39
N ASP A 87 20.10 -1.54 -5.39
CA ASP A 87 19.49 -1.40 -6.71
C ASP A 87 18.33 -2.39 -6.85
N ILE A 88 17.13 -1.86 -7.09
CA ILE A 88 15.91 -2.64 -7.35
C ILE A 88 15.48 -2.60 -8.82
N THR A 89 16.27 -1.96 -9.69
CA THR A 89 15.93 -1.81 -11.11
C THR A 89 15.68 -3.16 -11.79
N PRO A 90 16.49 -4.22 -11.59
CA PRO A 90 16.21 -5.52 -12.19
C PRO A 90 14.87 -6.13 -11.76
N GLN A 91 14.51 -5.95 -10.47
CA GLN A 91 13.24 -6.46 -9.95
C GLN A 91 12.05 -5.66 -10.45
N LEU A 92 12.19 -4.34 -10.63
CA LEU A 92 11.14 -3.51 -11.23
C LEU A 92 10.87 -3.94 -12.68
N GLU A 93 11.90 -4.17 -13.48
CA GLU A 93 11.75 -4.66 -14.86
C GLU A 93 11.07 -6.03 -14.91
N GLN A 94 11.52 -6.99 -14.11
CA GLN A 94 10.91 -8.30 -14.00
C GLN A 94 9.43 -8.21 -13.61
N LEU A 95 9.12 -7.44 -12.59
CA LEU A 95 7.75 -7.27 -12.07
C LEU A 95 6.84 -6.53 -13.05
N LYS A 96 7.38 -5.61 -13.88
CA LYS A 96 6.61 -4.95 -14.93
C LYS A 96 5.97 -5.95 -15.88
N GLU A 97 6.70 -6.98 -16.26
CA GLU A 97 6.19 -8.06 -17.12
C GLU A 97 5.28 -9.02 -16.35
N GLU A 98 5.68 -9.49 -15.16
CA GLU A 98 4.94 -10.45 -14.36
C GLU A 98 3.56 -9.92 -13.92
N VAL A 99 3.48 -8.66 -13.52
CA VAL A 99 2.24 -7.98 -13.09
C VAL A 99 1.43 -7.48 -14.29
N GLY A 100 2.06 -7.35 -15.47
CA GLY A 100 1.45 -6.76 -16.65
C GLY A 100 1.21 -5.26 -16.49
N ILE A 101 2.21 -4.52 -15.97
CA ILE A 101 2.08 -3.08 -15.67
C ILE A 101 2.01 -2.29 -16.98
N GLN A 102 0.90 -1.58 -17.18
CA GLN A 102 0.63 -0.77 -18.37
C GLN A 102 -0.31 0.40 -18.06
N THR A 103 -0.40 1.38 -18.92
CA THR A 103 -1.49 2.37 -18.89
C THR A 103 -2.74 1.73 -19.49
N MET A 104 -3.91 2.09 -18.96
CA MET A 104 -5.16 1.56 -19.50
C MET A 104 -5.41 2.11 -20.92
N PRO A 105 -5.95 1.29 -21.85
CA PRO A 105 -6.26 1.74 -23.19
C PRO A 105 -7.37 2.81 -23.17
N GLU A 106 -7.48 3.59 -24.24
CA GLU A 106 -8.46 4.69 -24.38
C GLU A 106 -9.90 4.23 -24.14
N SER A 107 -10.24 3.01 -24.56
CA SER A 107 -11.56 2.38 -24.29
C SER A 107 -11.89 2.21 -22.81
N HIS A 108 -10.90 2.35 -21.93
CA HIS A 108 -11.01 2.23 -20.48
C HIS A 108 -10.74 3.58 -19.76
N GLU A 109 -10.65 4.68 -20.49
CA GLU A 109 -10.32 5.97 -19.90
C GLU A 109 -11.38 6.44 -18.89
N GLY A 110 -12.66 6.23 -19.19
CA GLY A 110 -13.78 6.74 -18.41
C GLY A 110 -14.14 8.19 -18.78
N ARG A 111 -15.44 8.52 -18.78
CA ARG A 111 -15.95 9.84 -19.15
C ARG A 111 -15.49 10.95 -18.20
N ILE A 112 -15.54 10.68 -16.90
CA ILE A 112 -15.14 11.67 -15.89
C ILE A 112 -13.62 11.77 -15.79
N ASN A 113 -12.88 10.67 -15.91
CA ASN A 113 -11.42 10.71 -15.99
C ASN A 113 -10.96 11.60 -17.17
N LYS A 114 -11.61 11.45 -18.33
CA LYS A 114 -11.34 12.31 -19.49
C LYS A 114 -11.71 13.78 -19.23
N LEU A 115 -12.88 14.04 -18.67
CA LEU A 115 -13.36 15.39 -18.35
C LEU A 115 -12.39 16.12 -17.39
N LEU A 116 -11.91 15.43 -16.36
CA LEU A 116 -10.95 15.97 -15.40
C LEU A 116 -9.58 16.23 -16.04
N LYS A 117 -9.14 15.34 -16.95
CA LYS A 117 -7.91 15.52 -17.73
C LYS A 117 -8.00 16.75 -18.64
N ASP A 118 -9.09 16.89 -19.40
CA ASP A 118 -9.30 18.00 -20.30
C ASP A 118 -9.34 19.34 -19.52
N ALA A 119 -10.04 19.37 -18.37
CA ALA A 119 -10.08 20.54 -17.49
C ALA A 119 -8.70 20.90 -16.90
N ALA A 120 -7.89 19.91 -16.53
CA ALA A 120 -6.54 20.14 -16.04
C ALA A 120 -5.62 20.74 -17.13
N ILE A 121 -5.69 20.19 -18.35
CA ILE A 121 -4.92 20.70 -19.51
C ILE A 121 -5.30 22.15 -19.83
N GLU A 122 -6.58 22.51 -19.80
CA GLU A 122 -7.03 23.91 -20.01
C GLU A 122 -6.54 24.88 -18.92
N LEU A 123 -6.17 24.37 -17.75
CA LEU A 123 -5.53 25.13 -16.66
C LEU A 123 -3.99 25.12 -16.76
N GLY A 124 -3.41 24.53 -17.80
CA GLY A 124 -1.97 24.44 -18.00
C GLY A 124 -1.29 23.35 -17.14
N LEU A 125 -2.04 22.37 -16.65
CA LEU A 125 -1.55 21.26 -15.85
C LEU A 125 -1.42 20.00 -16.70
N GLU A 126 -0.34 19.25 -16.52
CA GLU A 126 -0.14 17.96 -17.18
C GLU A 126 -0.77 16.84 -16.35
N MET A 127 -1.89 16.26 -16.83
CA MET A 127 -2.52 15.10 -16.23
C MET A 127 -2.20 13.85 -17.05
N GLN A 128 -1.43 12.95 -16.46
CA GLN A 128 -0.87 11.75 -17.09
C GLN A 128 -1.73 10.50 -16.79
N ASP A 129 -1.54 9.46 -17.60
CA ASP A 129 -2.11 8.14 -17.36
C ASP A 129 -1.34 7.40 -16.26
N MET A 130 -2.08 6.83 -15.30
CA MET A 130 -1.50 6.06 -14.20
C MET A 130 -1.10 4.66 -14.67
N PRO A 131 0.17 4.24 -14.50
CA PRO A 131 0.54 2.83 -14.73
C PRO A 131 -0.21 1.90 -13.78
N LYS A 132 -0.82 0.85 -14.32
CA LYS A 132 -1.73 -0.07 -13.62
C LYS A 132 -1.29 -1.52 -13.77
N GLY A 133 -1.38 -2.30 -12.69
CA GLY A 133 -1.39 -3.75 -12.72
C GLY A 133 -2.83 -4.27 -12.91
N ILE A 134 -3.43 -3.94 -14.02
CA ILE A 134 -4.81 -4.32 -14.37
C ILE A 134 -4.82 -4.87 -15.79
N ASP A 135 -5.37 -6.08 -15.95
CA ASP A 135 -5.62 -6.69 -17.24
C ASP A 135 -6.86 -6.04 -17.90
N PRO A 136 -6.70 -5.25 -18.98
CA PRO A 136 -7.80 -4.55 -19.61
C PRO A 136 -8.81 -5.51 -20.27
N THR A 137 -8.40 -6.73 -20.61
CA THR A 137 -9.31 -7.71 -21.23
C THR A 137 -10.34 -8.25 -20.25
N LYS A 138 -10.00 -8.30 -18.95
CA LYS A 138 -10.87 -8.72 -17.85
C LYS A 138 -11.59 -7.57 -17.16
N CYS A 139 -11.04 -6.36 -17.25
CA CYS A 139 -11.57 -5.20 -16.54
C CYS A 139 -12.95 -4.80 -17.06
N LYS A 140 -13.92 -4.65 -16.17
CA LYS A 140 -15.30 -4.23 -16.48
C LYS A 140 -15.56 -2.76 -16.08
N GLN A 141 -14.54 -1.99 -15.78
CA GLN A 141 -14.63 -0.55 -15.41
C GLN A 141 -15.65 -0.29 -14.29
N CYS A 142 -15.76 -1.21 -13.31
CA CYS A 142 -16.80 -1.19 -12.29
C CYS A 142 -16.49 -0.29 -11.07
N GLY A 143 -15.37 0.46 -11.07
CA GLY A 143 -14.95 1.34 -9.99
C GLY A 143 -14.46 0.67 -8.71
N LYS A 144 -14.58 -0.65 -8.57
CA LYS A 144 -14.34 -1.39 -7.32
C LYS A 144 -12.87 -1.73 -7.03
N CYS A 145 -11.90 -1.05 -7.67
CA CYS A 145 -10.49 -1.39 -7.50
C CYS A 145 -10.03 -1.37 -6.04
N ALA A 146 -10.44 -0.36 -5.27
CA ALA A 146 -10.09 -0.20 -3.86
C ALA A 146 -11.00 -0.98 -2.87
N TRP A 147 -11.96 -1.75 -3.37
CA TRP A 147 -12.87 -2.55 -2.55
C TRP A 147 -12.58 -4.05 -2.67
N GLY A 148 -11.70 -4.41 -3.60
CA GLY A 148 -11.46 -5.78 -4.05
C GLY A 148 -12.03 -6.00 -5.46
N CYS A 149 -11.19 -6.51 -6.36
CA CYS A 149 -11.60 -6.68 -7.76
C CYS A 149 -12.48 -7.92 -7.95
N PRO A 150 -13.79 -7.78 -8.26
CA PRO A 150 -14.69 -8.94 -8.41
C PRO A 150 -14.48 -9.72 -9.72
N HIS A 151 -13.65 -9.20 -10.64
CA HIS A 151 -13.44 -9.79 -11.96
C HIS A 151 -12.05 -10.41 -12.12
N GLY A 152 -11.21 -10.43 -11.08
CA GLY A 152 -9.85 -10.94 -11.17
C GLY A 152 -8.99 -10.22 -12.23
N ALA A 153 -9.34 -8.95 -12.54
CA ALA A 153 -8.62 -8.15 -13.52
C ALA A 153 -7.39 -7.45 -12.92
N LYS A 154 -7.46 -7.11 -11.63
CA LYS A 154 -6.41 -6.40 -10.92
C LYS A 154 -5.48 -7.39 -10.24
N TRP A 155 -4.18 -7.23 -10.46
CA TRP A 155 -3.15 -8.00 -9.76
C TRP A 155 -3.27 -7.86 -8.23
N SER A 156 -2.95 -8.92 -7.53
CA SER A 156 -2.78 -8.94 -6.07
C SER A 156 -1.71 -9.95 -5.67
N SER A 157 -1.24 -9.86 -4.43
CA SER A 157 -0.25 -10.80 -3.91
C SER A 157 -0.73 -12.25 -3.81
N LEU A 158 -2.01 -12.52 -4.06
CA LEU A 158 -2.52 -13.89 -4.19
C LEU A 158 -1.90 -14.62 -5.39
N ASP A 159 -1.45 -13.89 -6.42
CA ASP A 159 -0.73 -14.48 -7.55
C ASP A 159 0.64 -15.03 -7.11
N ASP A 160 1.34 -14.33 -6.20
CA ASP A 160 2.58 -14.82 -5.59
C ASP A 160 2.33 -15.98 -4.63
N LEU A 161 1.23 -15.95 -3.84
CA LEU A 161 0.83 -17.06 -2.97
C LEU A 161 0.58 -18.34 -3.76
N LYS A 162 -0.13 -18.23 -4.87
CA LYS A 162 -0.40 -19.39 -5.73
C LYS A 162 0.88 -20.09 -6.16
N VAL A 163 1.86 -19.32 -6.65
CA VAL A 163 3.17 -19.88 -7.03
C VAL A 163 3.89 -20.51 -5.83
N ALA A 164 3.86 -19.86 -4.66
CA ALA A 164 4.50 -20.39 -3.47
C ALA A 164 3.88 -21.72 -3.03
N GLN A 165 2.54 -21.84 -3.05
CA GLN A 165 1.83 -23.06 -2.68
C GLN A 165 2.01 -24.20 -3.72
N GLU A 166 2.04 -23.88 -5.00
CA GLU A 166 2.35 -24.86 -6.06
C GLU A 166 3.75 -25.48 -5.86
N ASN A 167 4.66 -24.76 -5.23
CA ASN A 167 6.00 -25.21 -4.86
C ASN A 167 6.08 -25.79 -3.43
N GLY A 168 4.97 -25.97 -2.73
CA GLY A 168 4.91 -26.66 -1.43
C GLY A 168 4.96 -25.76 -0.19
N ALA A 169 4.90 -24.43 -0.34
CA ALA A 169 4.81 -23.52 0.82
C ALA A 169 3.50 -23.73 1.60
N LYS A 170 3.59 -23.77 2.93
CA LYS A 170 2.46 -23.94 3.85
C LYS A 170 1.92 -22.56 4.23
N LEU A 171 0.61 -22.35 4.15
CA LEU A 171 -0.09 -21.18 4.67
C LEU A 171 -0.93 -21.57 5.88
N ILE A 172 -0.74 -20.86 7.00
CA ILE A 172 -1.54 -20.99 8.22
C ILE A 172 -2.22 -19.64 8.48
N THR A 173 -3.53 -19.64 8.40
CA THR A 173 -4.37 -18.45 8.60
C THR A 173 -4.95 -18.39 10.01
N ASN A 174 -5.43 -17.21 10.42
CA ASN A 174 -5.94 -16.94 11.77
C ASN A 174 -4.90 -17.22 12.88
N GLU A 175 -3.62 -17.11 12.52
CA GLU A 175 -2.48 -17.40 13.37
C GLU A 175 -1.57 -16.14 13.47
N GLY A 176 -1.96 -15.22 14.33
CA GLY A 176 -1.26 -13.94 14.50
C GLY A 176 -0.01 -14.07 15.35
N VAL A 177 1.15 -13.72 14.80
CA VAL A 177 2.41 -13.68 15.57
C VAL A 177 2.37 -12.51 16.56
N THR A 178 2.72 -12.78 17.82
CA THR A 178 2.70 -11.82 18.94
C THR A 178 4.08 -11.60 19.56
N GLY A 179 5.08 -12.41 19.23
CA GLY A 179 6.44 -12.26 19.75
C GLY A 179 7.44 -13.13 18.99
N LEU A 180 8.71 -12.80 19.19
CA LEU A 180 9.84 -13.48 18.58
C LEU A 180 10.55 -14.34 19.63
N ILE A 181 11.19 -15.43 19.21
CA ILE A 181 12.04 -16.31 20.04
C ILE A 181 13.48 -16.10 19.59
N VAL A 182 14.30 -15.53 20.44
CA VAL A 182 15.71 -15.19 20.15
C VAL A 182 16.61 -15.83 21.20
N GLU A 183 17.69 -16.46 20.74
CA GLU A 183 18.73 -17.04 21.60
C GLU A 183 20.11 -16.63 21.07
N ASN A 184 20.95 -16.09 21.93
CA ASN A 184 22.31 -15.66 21.58
C ASN A 184 22.37 -14.71 20.35
N ASN A 185 21.44 -13.77 20.27
CA ASN A 185 21.29 -12.83 19.17
C ASN A 185 21.01 -13.49 17.79
N ILE A 186 20.40 -14.66 17.80
CA ILE A 186 19.96 -15.41 16.61
C ILE A 186 18.47 -15.68 16.76
N ILE A 187 17.70 -15.45 15.71
CA ILE A 187 16.29 -15.84 15.68
C ILE A 187 16.15 -17.36 15.74
N LYS A 188 15.16 -17.85 16.50
CA LYS A 188 14.84 -19.28 16.65
C LYS A 188 13.40 -19.60 16.31
N GLY A 189 12.55 -18.58 16.11
CA GLY A 189 11.15 -18.78 15.80
C GLY A 189 10.25 -17.68 16.30
N VAL A 190 8.96 -17.98 16.37
CA VAL A 190 7.91 -17.03 16.73
C VAL A 190 6.88 -17.62 17.70
N LYS A 191 6.19 -16.74 18.44
CA LYS A 191 5.04 -17.07 19.31
C LYS A 191 3.78 -16.45 18.73
N THR A 192 2.63 -17.11 18.89
CA THR A 192 1.38 -16.66 18.31
C THR A 192 0.30 -16.39 19.36
N ASN A 193 -0.78 -15.72 18.93
CA ASN A 193 -1.96 -15.45 19.75
C ASN A 193 -2.73 -16.72 20.15
N GLN A 194 -2.54 -17.82 19.41
CA GLN A 194 -3.09 -19.14 19.73
C GLN A 194 -2.22 -19.91 20.74
N ARG A 195 -1.18 -19.26 21.29
CA ARG A 195 -0.18 -19.84 22.21
C ARG A 195 0.70 -20.91 21.59
N ASN A 196 0.72 -21.03 20.26
CA ASN A 196 1.63 -21.88 19.54
C ASN A 196 3.04 -21.26 19.47
N GLN A 197 4.04 -22.12 19.32
CA GLN A 197 5.41 -21.74 19.00
C GLN A 197 5.83 -22.45 17.72
N TYR A 198 6.38 -21.69 16.80
CA TYR A 198 6.95 -22.21 15.56
C TYR A 198 8.43 -21.90 15.55
N PHE A 199 9.26 -22.94 15.40
CA PHE A 199 10.71 -22.80 15.32
C PHE A 199 11.16 -22.70 13.86
N ALA A 200 12.22 -21.94 13.60
CA ALA A 200 12.80 -21.78 12.28
C ALA A 200 14.25 -21.31 12.34
N ASP A 201 14.99 -21.61 11.29
CA ASP A 201 16.37 -21.12 11.09
C ASP A 201 16.37 -19.65 10.64
N ILE A 202 15.31 -19.23 9.94
CA ILE A 202 15.14 -17.88 9.40
C ILE A 202 13.70 -17.40 9.61
N VAL A 203 13.55 -16.14 10.00
CA VAL A 203 12.24 -15.47 10.08
C VAL A 203 12.25 -14.19 9.24
N VAL A 204 11.23 -14.02 8.39
CA VAL A 204 10.99 -12.79 7.63
C VAL A 204 9.72 -12.12 8.16
N LEU A 205 9.86 -10.93 8.72
CA LEU A 205 8.74 -10.11 9.17
C LEU A 205 8.17 -9.32 7.99
N ALA A 206 6.89 -9.49 7.72
CA ALA A 206 6.13 -8.80 6.69
C ALA A 206 4.71 -8.45 7.18
N ALA A 207 4.60 -8.11 8.47
CA ALA A 207 3.33 -7.85 9.15
C ALA A 207 2.82 -6.40 8.97
N GLY A 208 3.53 -5.60 8.17
CA GLY A 208 3.17 -4.22 7.82
C GLY A 208 3.67 -3.17 8.81
N GLY A 209 3.71 -1.91 8.37
CA GLY A 209 4.38 -0.80 9.06
C GLY A 209 3.91 -0.49 10.48
N MET A 210 2.76 -0.99 10.91
CA MET A 210 2.27 -0.85 12.30
C MET A 210 2.53 -2.07 13.17
N VAL A 211 2.71 -3.26 12.60
CA VAL A 211 2.84 -4.51 13.38
C VAL A 211 4.30 -4.96 13.44
N THR A 212 5.03 -4.91 12.34
CA THR A 212 6.46 -5.27 12.28
C THR A 212 7.30 -4.56 13.35
N PRO A 213 7.23 -3.21 13.52
CA PRO A 213 8.01 -2.56 14.58
C PRO A 213 7.63 -3.01 16.00
N LYS A 214 6.36 -3.35 16.25
CA LYS A 214 5.92 -3.90 17.54
C LYS A 214 6.57 -5.25 17.83
N LEU A 215 6.64 -6.13 16.82
CA LEU A 215 7.31 -7.43 16.96
C LEU A 215 8.81 -7.26 17.23
N LEU A 216 9.49 -6.37 16.53
CA LEU A 216 10.89 -6.05 16.76
C LEU A 216 11.15 -5.53 18.18
N ARG A 217 10.24 -4.70 18.71
CA ARG A 217 10.32 -4.21 20.10
C ARG A 217 10.19 -5.32 21.15
N THR A 218 9.54 -6.44 20.86
CA THR A 218 9.45 -7.55 21.82
C THR A 218 10.80 -8.19 22.14
N VAL A 219 11.82 -7.95 21.29
CA VAL A 219 13.20 -8.47 21.45
C VAL A 219 14.24 -7.35 21.65
N GLY A 220 13.79 -6.12 21.94
CA GLY A 220 14.66 -5.01 22.31
C GLY A 220 15.11 -4.10 21.16
N ILE A 221 14.79 -4.41 19.90
CA ILE A 221 15.09 -3.55 18.77
C ILE A 221 14.21 -2.29 18.83
N LYS A 222 14.81 -1.10 18.75
CA LYS A 222 14.13 0.20 18.86
C LYS A 222 13.42 0.60 17.52
N ALA A 223 12.69 -0.30 16.89
CA ALA A 223 11.89 0.01 15.72
C ALA A 223 10.68 0.89 16.10
N GLY A 224 10.12 1.63 15.14
CA GLY A 224 8.96 2.50 15.33
C GLY A 224 9.26 3.86 15.97
N GLU A 225 10.52 4.27 16.06
CA GLU A 225 10.90 5.66 16.45
C GLU A 225 10.57 6.67 15.34
N THR A 226 10.32 6.19 14.14
CA THR A 226 9.81 6.94 12.98
C THR A 226 8.63 6.22 12.39
N PHE A 227 7.72 6.95 11.72
CA PHE A 227 6.58 6.40 11.03
C PHE A 227 5.99 7.41 10.05
N SER A 228 5.70 7.00 8.83
CA SER A 228 5.13 7.80 7.75
C SER A 228 3.94 7.11 7.12
N VAL A 229 3.06 7.88 6.44
CA VAL A 229 1.81 7.33 5.90
C VAL A 229 1.37 7.90 4.54
N ASP A 230 2.10 8.88 3.97
CA ASP A 230 1.64 9.65 2.81
C ASP A 230 0.21 10.19 3.03
N PRO A 231 -0.01 11.20 3.91
CA PRO A 231 -1.34 11.69 4.21
C PRO A 231 -2.06 12.20 2.98
N PHE A 232 -3.37 11.95 2.93
CA PHE A 232 -4.21 12.36 1.82
C PHE A 232 -5.59 12.86 2.25
N ILE A 233 -6.15 13.72 1.42
CA ILE A 233 -7.54 14.16 1.44
C ILE A 233 -8.16 13.92 0.06
N THR A 234 -9.48 13.86 -0.03
CA THR A 234 -10.21 13.90 -1.29
C THR A 234 -11.04 15.17 -1.35
N VAL A 235 -10.85 15.97 -2.39
CA VAL A 235 -11.66 17.14 -2.69
C VAL A 235 -12.66 16.78 -3.77
N GLY A 236 -13.92 17.16 -3.62
CA GLY A 236 -14.96 16.87 -4.60
C GLY A 236 -16.05 17.94 -4.61
N GLY A 237 -16.92 17.83 -5.59
CA GLY A 237 -18.06 18.71 -5.76
C GLY A 237 -19.21 18.04 -6.52
N TYR A 238 -20.38 18.66 -6.46
CA TYR A 238 -21.58 18.21 -7.14
C TYR A 238 -21.44 18.36 -8.66
N TYR A 239 -21.70 17.28 -9.36
CA TYR A 239 -21.81 17.22 -10.82
C TYR A 239 -22.85 16.17 -11.19
N LYS A 240 -24.05 16.59 -11.55
CA LYS A 240 -25.19 15.68 -11.75
C LYS A 240 -24.90 14.56 -12.74
N GLY A 241 -25.14 13.33 -12.30
CA GLY A 241 -24.94 12.12 -13.11
C GLY A 241 -23.49 11.83 -13.48
N ALA A 242 -22.54 12.19 -12.62
CA ALA A 242 -21.11 11.94 -12.82
C ALA A 242 -20.80 10.46 -13.01
N LYS A 243 -21.23 9.61 -12.06
CA LYS A 243 -20.93 8.18 -11.99
C LYS A 243 -19.44 7.86 -12.02
N GLN A 244 -18.61 8.73 -11.42
CA GLN A 244 -17.15 8.53 -11.35
C GLN A 244 -16.79 7.28 -10.54
N ASP A 245 -17.64 6.89 -9.60
CA ASP A 245 -17.49 5.67 -8.80
C ASP A 245 -17.62 4.39 -9.63
N MET A 246 -18.17 4.47 -10.86
CA MET A 246 -18.25 3.39 -11.85
C MET A 246 -17.09 3.40 -12.85
N GLU A 247 -16.05 4.23 -12.65
CA GLU A 247 -14.87 4.29 -13.50
C GLU A 247 -13.65 3.71 -12.79
N ILE A 248 -12.59 3.38 -13.53
CA ILE A 248 -11.32 2.90 -12.96
C ILE A 248 -10.76 4.00 -12.03
N GLN A 249 -10.61 3.65 -10.75
CA GLN A 249 -10.14 4.56 -9.73
C GLN A 249 -8.66 4.92 -9.93
N MET A 250 -8.31 6.18 -9.70
CA MET A 250 -6.95 6.71 -9.82
C MET A 250 -6.33 6.44 -11.22
N ASN A 251 -7.14 6.51 -12.28
CA ASN A 251 -6.68 6.23 -13.65
C ASN A 251 -5.82 7.35 -14.24
N LYS A 252 -5.96 8.55 -13.70
CA LYS A 252 -5.20 9.75 -14.08
C LYS A 252 -4.53 10.36 -12.86
N PHE A 253 -3.37 11.01 -13.06
CA PHE A 253 -2.70 11.74 -11.99
C PHE A 253 -1.90 12.94 -12.50
N ILE A 254 -1.70 13.90 -11.62
CA ILE A 254 -0.80 15.06 -11.79
C ILE A 254 0.30 14.92 -10.75
N LYS A 255 1.55 15.11 -11.16
CA LYS A 255 2.69 15.17 -10.25
C LYS A 255 3.20 16.61 -10.16
N LEU A 256 3.04 17.22 -9.00
CA LEU A 256 3.63 18.51 -8.66
C LEU A 256 4.74 18.32 -7.62
N PRO A 257 5.60 19.31 -7.35
CA PRO A 257 6.58 19.22 -6.28
C PRO A 257 5.91 18.89 -4.94
N HIS A 258 6.20 17.70 -4.40
CA HIS A 258 5.67 17.15 -3.14
C HIS A 258 4.12 16.98 -3.09
N ILE A 259 3.42 16.99 -4.21
CA ILE A 259 1.97 16.80 -4.26
C ILE A 259 1.63 15.86 -5.44
N VAL A 260 0.82 14.85 -5.17
CA VAL A 260 0.20 14.03 -6.21
C VAL A 260 -1.31 14.20 -6.15
N ILE A 261 -1.92 14.54 -7.30
CA ILE A 261 -3.37 14.65 -7.43
C ILE A 261 -3.84 13.54 -8.38
N SER A 262 -4.86 12.78 -8.01
CA SER A 262 -5.34 11.65 -8.81
C SER A 262 -6.87 11.58 -8.81
N SER A 263 -7.46 11.12 -9.90
CA SER A 263 -8.91 10.88 -9.97
C SER A 263 -9.31 9.79 -8.97
N HIS A 264 -10.19 10.09 -8.03
CA HIS A 264 -10.54 9.20 -6.92
C HIS A 264 -11.90 9.56 -6.36
N THR A 265 -12.70 8.56 -5.98
CA THR A 265 -14.00 8.78 -5.34
C THR A 265 -13.93 8.49 -3.84
N SER A 266 -14.74 9.23 -3.07
CA SER A 266 -14.84 9.03 -1.63
C SER A 266 -16.27 9.26 -1.15
N GLN A 267 -16.85 8.26 -0.49
CA GLN A 267 -18.21 8.36 0.08
C GLN A 267 -18.28 9.40 1.22
N TYR A 268 -17.17 9.74 1.86
CA TYR A 268 -17.11 10.80 2.89
C TYR A 268 -17.46 12.20 2.38
N LEU A 269 -17.51 12.40 1.05
CA LEU A 269 -17.93 13.67 0.44
C LEU A 269 -19.45 13.82 0.41
N LEU A 270 -20.21 12.70 0.35
CA LEU A 270 -21.65 12.75 0.14
C LEU A 270 -22.39 13.59 1.21
N PRO A 271 -22.19 13.39 2.52
CA PRO A 271 -22.88 14.20 3.53
C PRO A 271 -22.58 15.70 3.41
N LYS A 272 -21.34 16.06 3.02
CA LYS A 272 -20.93 17.46 2.85
C LYS A 272 -21.54 18.11 1.62
N ILE A 273 -21.66 17.36 0.53
CA ILE A 273 -22.31 17.83 -0.70
C ILE A 273 -23.83 17.97 -0.48
N GLN A 274 -24.44 17.10 0.29
CA GLN A 274 -25.86 17.17 0.64
C GLN A 274 -26.23 18.41 1.48
N GLU A 275 -25.28 19.09 2.11
CA GLU A 275 -25.54 20.40 2.75
C GLU A 275 -25.99 21.47 1.73
N THR A 276 -25.53 21.39 0.47
CA THR A 276 -25.91 22.31 -0.61
C THR A 276 -26.84 21.69 -1.64
N HIS A 277 -26.79 20.37 -1.79
CA HIS A 277 -27.58 19.56 -2.75
C HIS A 277 -28.20 18.38 -2.02
N PRO A 278 -29.32 18.57 -1.26
CA PRO A 278 -29.88 17.52 -0.37
C PRO A 278 -30.23 16.20 -1.07
N ASP A 279 -30.59 16.24 -2.36
CA ASP A 279 -30.97 15.07 -3.15
C ASP A 279 -29.77 14.41 -3.86
N ALA A 280 -28.52 14.90 -3.63
CA ALA A 280 -27.34 14.32 -4.24
C ALA A 280 -27.10 12.88 -3.78
N THR A 281 -26.64 12.06 -4.70
CA THR A 281 -26.17 10.70 -4.46
C THR A 281 -24.68 10.58 -4.79
N VAL A 282 -24.08 9.43 -4.53
CA VAL A 282 -22.66 9.17 -4.93
C VAL A 282 -22.45 9.31 -6.43
N ASP A 283 -23.50 9.03 -7.23
CA ASP A 283 -23.50 9.19 -8.69
C ASP A 283 -23.33 10.66 -9.15
N ASP A 284 -23.55 11.64 -8.26
CA ASP A 284 -23.52 13.06 -8.56
C ASP A 284 -22.24 13.75 -8.08
N ILE A 285 -21.19 12.99 -7.79
CA ILE A 285 -19.93 13.51 -7.26
C ILE A 285 -18.80 13.33 -8.26
N ILE A 286 -18.05 14.41 -8.52
CA ILE A 286 -16.71 14.33 -9.13
C ILE A 286 -15.66 14.72 -8.09
N SER A 287 -14.52 14.02 -8.07
CA SER A 287 -13.53 14.26 -7.04
C SER A 287 -12.10 13.84 -7.43
N LEU A 288 -11.15 14.44 -6.73
CA LEU A 288 -9.72 14.24 -6.87
C LEU A 288 -9.10 14.00 -5.49
N MET A 289 -8.24 13.01 -5.35
CA MET A 289 -7.43 12.79 -4.16
C MET A 289 -6.14 13.59 -4.25
N ILE A 290 -5.78 14.23 -3.17
CA ILE A 290 -4.52 14.92 -2.96
C ILE A 290 -3.71 14.12 -1.96
N LYS A 291 -2.48 13.74 -2.32
CA LYS A 291 -1.54 13.01 -1.48
C LYS A 291 -0.21 13.74 -1.42
N VAL A 292 0.41 13.74 -0.24
CA VAL A 292 1.70 14.38 -0.02
C VAL A 292 2.64 13.42 0.71
N PRO A 293 3.97 13.49 0.48
CA PRO A 293 4.93 12.81 1.36
C PRO A 293 4.94 13.53 2.70
N ASP A 294 4.94 12.77 3.79
CA ASP A 294 5.03 13.33 5.13
C ASP A 294 6.40 13.11 5.77
N ASN A 295 6.68 13.90 6.79
CA ASN A 295 7.87 13.77 7.60
C ASN A 295 7.82 12.50 8.48
N LEU A 296 9.01 12.00 8.88
CA LEU A 296 9.19 10.80 9.70
C LEU A 296 8.83 11.01 11.19
N LYS A 297 7.85 11.86 11.51
CA LYS A 297 7.52 12.29 12.89
C LYS A 297 6.50 11.41 13.60
N GLY A 298 5.96 10.37 12.94
CA GLY A 298 5.10 9.41 13.60
C GLY A 298 5.89 8.40 14.41
N HIS A 299 5.21 7.72 15.36
CA HIS A 299 5.81 6.69 16.21
C HIS A 299 4.89 5.46 16.32
N VAL A 300 5.52 4.28 16.42
CA VAL A 300 4.81 3.02 16.68
C VAL A 300 5.43 2.36 17.90
N TYR A 301 4.74 2.43 19.03
CA TYR A 301 5.10 1.74 20.27
C TYR A 301 4.33 0.43 20.41
N LEU A 302 4.63 -0.38 21.42
CA LEU A 302 3.96 -1.67 21.65
C LEU A 302 2.43 -1.54 21.71
N ASN A 303 1.92 -0.56 22.46
CA ASN A 303 0.49 -0.39 22.72
C ASN A 303 -0.11 0.87 22.11
N GLU A 304 0.70 1.68 21.43
CA GLU A 304 0.28 2.98 20.93
C GLU A 304 0.85 3.22 19.54
N VAL A 305 0.12 3.98 18.73
CA VAL A 305 0.59 4.54 17.46
C VAL A 305 0.27 6.02 17.51
N GLN A 306 1.27 6.85 17.29
CA GLN A 306 1.14 8.31 17.24
C GLN A 306 1.42 8.78 15.82
N LYS A 307 0.43 9.42 15.20
CA LYS A 307 0.56 10.01 13.87
C LYS A 307 -0.43 11.16 13.71
N GLY A 308 0.11 12.32 13.38
CA GLY A 308 -0.62 13.52 12.99
C GLY A 308 -0.03 14.09 11.70
N ILE A 309 -0.48 15.29 11.34
CA ILE A 309 0.09 16.12 10.28
C ILE A 309 0.76 17.35 10.92
N ASP A 310 1.84 17.81 10.34
CA ASP A 310 2.46 19.07 10.75
C ASP A 310 2.03 20.23 9.84
N PHE A 311 2.58 21.42 10.10
CA PHE A 311 2.26 22.62 9.32
C PHE A 311 2.64 22.48 7.83
N GLU A 312 3.75 21.79 7.53
CA GLU A 312 4.21 21.57 6.15
C GLU A 312 3.26 20.64 5.41
N ASP A 313 2.89 19.50 6.03
CA ASP A 313 1.91 18.56 5.49
C ASP A 313 0.57 19.28 5.21
N ALA A 314 0.07 20.05 6.19
CA ALA A 314 -1.18 20.79 6.06
C ALA A 314 -1.12 21.83 4.93
N SER A 315 0.01 22.53 4.79
CA SER A 315 0.23 23.51 3.71
C SER A 315 0.26 22.86 2.34
N LEU A 316 0.91 21.72 2.18
CA LEU A 316 0.93 20.95 0.94
C LEU A 316 -0.46 20.42 0.57
N LEU A 317 -1.20 19.87 1.54
CA LEU A 317 -2.59 19.42 1.34
C LEU A 317 -3.49 20.58 0.91
N ALA A 318 -3.37 21.74 1.55
CA ALA A 318 -4.18 22.94 1.19
C ALA A 318 -3.86 23.45 -0.23
N ARG A 319 -2.58 23.48 -0.61
CA ARG A 319 -2.17 23.85 -1.98
C ARG A 319 -2.72 22.87 -3.01
N GLY A 320 -2.61 21.56 -2.74
CA GLY A 320 -3.19 20.51 -3.58
C GLY A 320 -4.70 20.62 -3.68
N ALA A 321 -5.39 20.95 -2.58
CA ALA A 321 -6.83 21.16 -2.54
C ALA A 321 -7.26 22.35 -3.41
N ALA A 322 -6.52 23.46 -3.41
CA ALA A 322 -6.79 24.60 -4.26
C ALA A 322 -6.68 24.25 -5.75
N VAL A 323 -5.63 23.49 -6.13
CA VAL A 323 -5.46 23.01 -7.52
C VAL A 323 -6.60 22.06 -7.91
N ALA A 324 -6.92 21.08 -7.07
CA ALA A 324 -8.00 20.12 -7.31
C ALA A 324 -9.36 20.84 -7.43
N GLY A 325 -9.67 21.76 -6.52
CA GLY A 325 -10.88 22.58 -6.59
C GLY A 325 -11.02 23.35 -7.89
N SER A 326 -9.92 23.94 -8.37
CA SER A 326 -9.89 24.67 -9.67
C SER A 326 -10.18 23.72 -10.85
N ILE A 327 -9.61 22.51 -10.85
CA ILE A 327 -9.89 21.51 -11.88
C ILE A 327 -11.36 21.08 -11.84
N LEU A 328 -11.91 20.81 -10.65
CA LEU A 328 -13.30 20.38 -10.47
C LEU A 328 -14.29 21.44 -10.95
N VAL A 329 -14.09 22.71 -10.59
CA VAL A 329 -14.93 23.84 -11.06
C VAL A 329 -14.81 24.00 -12.57
N LYS A 330 -13.60 23.90 -13.12
CA LYS A 330 -13.37 23.97 -14.59
C LYS A 330 -14.05 22.81 -15.31
N ALA A 331 -14.10 21.62 -14.70
CA ALA A 331 -14.82 20.44 -15.19
C ALA A 331 -16.35 20.56 -15.06
N GLY A 332 -16.87 21.61 -14.40
CA GLY A 332 -18.29 21.92 -14.28
C GLY A 332 -18.93 21.51 -12.95
N ALA A 333 -18.15 21.21 -11.90
CA ALA A 333 -18.69 21.06 -10.56
C ALA A 333 -19.29 22.38 -10.04
N ASP A 334 -20.40 22.31 -9.30
CA ASP A 334 -20.93 23.49 -8.62
C ASP A 334 -19.94 23.99 -7.55
N ILE A 335 -19.44 25.22 -7.74
CA ILE A 335 -18.44 25.84 -6.87
C ILE A 335 -18.90 25.89 -5.41
N LYS A 336 -20.22 26.00 -5.13
CA LYS A 336 -20.78 26.05 -3.77
C LYS A 336 -20.72 24.73 -3.05
N SER A 337 -20.56 23.63 -3.77
CA SER A 337 -20.49 22.27 -3.23
C SER A 337 -19.07 21.76 -3.00
N ILE A 338 -18.04 22.53 -3.40
CA ILE A 338 -16.65 22.09 -3.25
C ILE A 338 -16.33 21.87 -1.76
N SER A 339 -15.98 20.64 -1.44
CA SER A 339 -15.69 20.19 -0.08
C SER A 339 -14.51 19.21 -0.06
N SER A 340 -13.94 18.99 1.13
CA SER A 340 -12.86 18.00 1.31
C SER A 340 -13.20 16.98 2.40
N THR A 341 -12.62 15.79 2.32
CA THR A 341 -12.66 14.82 3.42
C THR A 341 -11.72 15.25 4.54
N HIS A 342 -11.80 14.58 5.70
CA HIS A 342 -10.75 14.61 6.72
C HIS A 342 -9.48 13.94 6.21
N VAL A 343 -8.36 14.13 6.93
CA VAL A 343 -7.04 13.57 6.57
C VAL A 343 -7.00 12.07 6.90
N ARG A 344 -6.42 11.29 5.98
CA ARG A 344 -6.25 9.84 6.14
C ARG A 344 -4.86 9.41 5.68
N GLY A 345 -4.38 8.25 6.17
CA GLY A 345 -3.13 7.61 5.76
C GLY A 345 -3.34 6.12 5.50
N ALA A 346 -2.82 5.61 4.38
CA ALA A 346 -2.95 4.20 4.00
C ALA A 346 -1.62 3.54 3.63
N HIS A 347 -0.54 4.30 3.56
CA HIS A 347 0.80 3.81 3.24
C HIS A 347 1.65 3.73 4.51
N LEU A 348 1.36 2.76 5.38
CA LEU A 348 2.01 2.59 6.67
C LEU A 348 3.46 2.13 6.48
N MET A 349 4.44 3.01 6.71
CA MET A 349 5.83 2.78 6.32
C MET A 349 6.86 3.45 7.22
N ALA A 350 8.14 3.18 6.93
CA ALA A 350 9.31 3.84 7.53
C ALA A 350 9.42 3.68 9.06
N SER A 351 8.99 2.53 9.60
CA SER A 351 9.03 2.22 11.03
C SER A 351 10.11 1.19 11.43
N ALA A 352 10.80 0.61 10.44
CA ALA A 352 11.97 -0.26 10.61
C ALA A 352 12.95 -0.02 9.44
N ARG A 353 13.37 1.24 9.28
CA ARG A 353 14.03 1.76 8.08
C ARG A 353 15.35 1.07 7.75
N ILE A 354 15.63 0.98 6.45
CA ILE A 354 16.94 0.68 5.90
C ILE A 354 17.96 1.71 6.39
N GLY A 355 19.14 1.21 6.80
CA GLY A 355 20.24 2.04 7.32
C GLY A 355 20.09 2.43 8.80
N ASP A 356 18.98 2.06 9.45
CA ASP A 356 18.69 2.35 10.86
C ASP A 356 18.37 1.05 11.62
N ILE A 357 17.38 0.28 11.18
CA ILE A 357 16.93 -0.96 11.81
C ILE A 357 17.35 -2.19 11.00
N VAL A 358 17.39 -2.08 9.69
CA VAL A 358 17.82 -3.16 8.80
C VAL A 358 18.96 -2.68 7.89
N ASP A 359 19.82 -3.60 7.50
CA ASP A 359 20.90 -3.37 6.54
C ASP A 359 20.41 -3.37 5.08
N SER A 360 21.34 -3.32 4.12
CA SER A 360 21.05 -3.36 2.68
C SER A 360 20.47 -4.72 2.19
N ASN A 361 20.58 -5.78 2.97
CA ASN A 361 19.94 -7.07 2.74
C ASN A 361 18.65 -7.24 3.51
N LEU A 362 18.17 -6.17 4.16
CA LEU A 362 16.98 -6.14 5.00
C LEU A 362 17.09 -7.05 6.26
N GLU A 363 18.30 -7.40 6.70
CA GLU A 363 18.58 -8.12 7.93
C GLU A 363 18.66 -7.13 9.10
N THR A 364 18.12 -7.52 10.25
CA THR A 364 18.21 -6.75 11.50
C THR A 364 19.55 -7.04 12.21
N GLU A 365 19.81 -6.38 13.36
CA GLU A 365 20.92 -6.73 14.23
C GLU A 365 20.82 -8.14 14.83
N ILE A 366 19.64 -8.75 14.84
CA ILE A 366 19.42 -10.16 15.20
C ILE A 366 19.62 -11.01 13.95
N LYS A 367 20.60 -11.91 14.01
CA LYS A 367 20.97 -12.75 12.88
C LYS A 367 19.80 -13.62 12.40
N ASN A 368 19.64 -13.72 11.06
CA ASN A 368 18.59 -14.47 10.35
C ASN A 368 17.16 -13.91 10.55
N LEU A 369 17.04 -12.70 11.11
CA LEU A 369 15.77 -11.97 11.21
C LEU A 369 15.71 -10.85 10.19
N TYR A 370 14.84 -10.99 9.19
CA TYR A 370 14.68 -10.05 8.07
C TYR A 370 13.35 -9.32 8.14
N VAL A 371 13.26 -8.20 7.42
CA VAL A 371 12.00 -7.43 7.29
C VAL A 371 11.69 -7.21 5.81
N ALA A 372 10.44 -7.50 5.39
CA ALA A 372 10.01 -7.42 4.00
C ALA A 372 8.62 -6.78 3.86
N ASP A 373 8.46 -5.54 4.29
CA ASP A 373 7.22 -4.76 4.11
C ASP A 373 7.52 -3.26 4.02
N GLY A 374 6.49 -2.42 4.02
CA GLY A 374 6.64 -0.97 3.92
C GLY A 374 7.44 -0.33 5.06
N SER A 375 7.60 -1.02 6.20
CA SER A 375 8.35 -0.48 7.35
C SER A 375 9.82 -0.19 7.03
N VAL A 376 10.41 -0.90 6.06
CA VAL A 376 11.82 -0.74 5.67
C VAL A 376 12.10 0.51 4.83
N LEU A 377 11.08 1.13 4.22
CA LEU A 377 11.28 2.28 3.36
C LEU A 377 11.96 3.43 4.11
N PRO A 378 12.95 4.12 3.49
CA PRO A 378 13.73 5.14 4.18
C PRO A 378 12.93 6.42 4.46
N LYS A 379 11.90 6.70 3.65
CA LYS A 379 11.02 7.87 3.76
C LYS A 379 9.69 7.66 3.03
N ALA A 380 8.75 8.59 3.20
CA ALA A 380 7.51 8.64 2.45
C ALA A 380 7.76 9.07 0.99
N PRO A 381 7.29 8.33 -0.02
CA PRO A 381 7.48 8.70 -1.42
C PRO A 381 6.47 9.73 -1.95
N GLY A 382 5.33 9.95 -1.26
CA GLY A 382 4.18 10.68 -1.83
C GLY A 382 3.49 9.96 -2.99
N LEU A 383 4.00 8.82 -3.41
CA LEU A 383 3.51 7.95 -4.48
C LEU A 383 3.06 6.60 -3.92
N PRO A 384 2.27 5.80 -4.66
CA PRO A 384 1.94 4.44 -4.23
C PRO A 384 3.21 3.59 -4.02
N PRO A 385 3.50 3.10 -2.79
CA PRO A 385 4.77 2.44 -2.50
C PRO A 385 4.80 0.96 -2.90
N ILE A 386 3.68 0.38 -3.32
CA ILE A 386 3.54 -1.06 -3.51
C ILE A 386 4.57 -1.64 -4.48
N TYR A 387 4.89 -0.95 -5.57
CA TYR A 387 5.85 -1.43 -6.56
C TYR A 387 7.26 -1.51 -5.98
N THR A 388 7.66 -0.51 -5.21
CA THR A 388 8.94 -0.48 -4.49
C THR A 388 9.01 -1.56 -3.41
N ILE A 389 7.95 -1.74 -2.61
CA ILE A 389 7.87 -2.79 -1.58
C ILE A 389 7.98 -4.17 -2.23
N LEU A 390 7.25 -4.40 -3.32
CA LEU A 390 7.26 -5.66 -4.06
C LEU A 390 8.68 -5.96 -4.61
N ALA A 391 9.35 -4.95 -5.20
CA ALA A 391 10.69 -5.09 -5.74
C ALA A 391 11.76 -5.37 -4.66
N LEU A 392 11.73 -4.64 -3.54
CA LEU A 392 12.60 -4.89 -2.39
C LEU A 392 12.42 -6.29 -1.82
N SER A 393 11.17 -6.72 -1.65
CA SER A 393 10.84 -8.05 -1.11
C SER A 393 11.23 -9.16 -2.09
N ARG A 394 11.07 -8.92 -3.41
CA ARG A 394 11.54 -9.84 -4.45
C ARG A 394 13.06 -9.98 -4.43
N ARG A 395 13.78 -8.87 -4.28
CA ARG A 395 15.24 -8.85 -4.14
C ARG A 395 15.69 -9.64 -2.90
N LEU A 396 15.03 -9.43 -1.74
CA LEU A 396 15.33 -10.21 -0.54
C LEU A 396 15.08 -11.71 -0.75
N GLY A 397 13.95 -12.09 -1.34
CA GLY A 397 13.63 -13.47 -1.64
C GLY A 397 14.67 -14.14 -2.56
N GLN A 398 15.13 -13.43 -3.59
CA GLN A 398 16.21 -13.88 -4.48
C GLN A 398 17.53 -14.03 -3.73
N TYR A 399 17.90 -13.02 -2.94
CA TYR A 399 19.12 -13.05 -2.11
C TYR A 399 19.12 -14.27 -1.16
N LEU A 400 18.06 -14.49 -0.43
CA LEU A 400 17.94 -15.64 0.49
C LEU A 400 17.96 -16.97 -0.27
N ARG A 401 17.21 -17.08 -1.37
CA ARG A 401 17.22 -18.28 -2.20
C ARG A 401 18.62 -18.66 -2.67
N ASP A 402 19.40 -17.70 -3.10
CA ASP A 402 20.70 -17.93 -3.71
C ASP A 402 21.80 -18.20 -2.66
N ASN A 403 21.61 -17.78 -1.38
CA ASN A 403 22.60 -17.93 -0.32
C ASN A 403 22.25 -19.01 0.73
N LEU A 404 21.08 -19.64 0.66
CA LEU A 404 20.67 -20.77 1.50
C LEU A 404 20.83 -22.11 0.77
#